data_8a1efd02a5d90a4bad13bf97cdda6438
#
_entry.id   8a1efd02a5d90a4bad13bf97cdda6438
#
_cell.length_a   1.000
_cell.length_b   1.000
_cell.length_c   1.000
_cell.angle_alpha   90.00
_cell.angle_beta   90.00
_cell.angle_gamma   90.00
#
_symmetry.space_group_name_H-M   'P 1'
#
loop_
_entity.id
_entity.type
_entity.pdbx_description
1 polymer ?
#
loop_
_entity_poly.entity_id
_entity_poly.type
_entity_poly.pdbx_seq_one_letter_code
_entity_poly.pdbx_strand_id
1 'polypeptide(L)'
;MEPIITTIITIGSVCSAIMALVALISLVFKKPKQWLKEWIITITRDEFNQQLKPINDSLTNLVEKLNSSEKRERAKLGHSIMTIYDRSSARGYITVADKKDLVELHQDYHDVHGNHHVDEYFEIMMDMDVK
;
A
#
# COMPACT_ATOMS: atom_id res chain seq x y z
N MET A 1 -52.90 23.67 -16.55
CA MET A 1 -52.08 23.74 -17.79
C MET A 1 -51.16 25.01 -17.83
N GLU A 2 -51.58 26.14 -17.31
CA GLU A 2 -50.79 27.37 -17.31
C GLU A 2 -49.40 27.27 -16.59
N PRO A 3 -49.26 26.65 -15.40
CA PRO A 3 -47.95 26.69 -14.71
C PRO A 3 -46.84 25.90 -15.45
N ILE A 4 -47.19 24.87 -16.20
CA ILE A 4 -46.21 24.07 -16.94
C ILE A 4 -45.67 24.85 -18.15
N ILE A 5 -46.55 25.55 -18.84
CA ILE A 5 -46.16 26.38 -20.01
C ILE A 5 -45.25 27.55 -19.58
N THR A 6 -45.55 28.17 -18.44
CA THR A 6 -44.73 29.24 -17.89
C THR A 6 -43.33 28.73 -17.47
N THR A 7 -43.26 27.52 -16.89
CA THR A 7 -41.99 26.90 -16.50
C THR A 7 -41.14 26.54 -17.74
N ILE A 8 -41.76 26.04 -18.81
CA ILE A 8 -41.05 25.73 -20.06
C ILE A 8 -40.50 27.00 -20.73
N ILE A 9 -41.29 28.07 -20.75
CA ILE A 9 -40.85 29.35 -21.32
C ILE A 9 -39.70 29.95 -20.51
N THR A 10 -39.74 29.89 -19.17
CA THR A 10 -38.64 30.38 -18.32
C THR A 10 -37.37 29.57 -18.48
N ILE A 11 -37.46 28.26 -18.55
CA ILE A 11 -36.30 27.40 -18.82
C ILE A 11 -35.71 27.70 -20.21
N GLY A 12 -36.55 27.86 -21.22
CA GLY A 12 -36.11 28.18 -22.57
C GLY A 12 -35.41 29.55 -22.66
N SER A 13 -35.89 30.56 -21.92
CA SER A 13 -35.27 31.88 -21.89
C SER A 13 -33.92 31.88 -21.16
N VAL A 14 -33.78 31.11 -20.09
CA VAL A 14 -32.51 30.97 -19.35
C VAL A 14 -31.48 30.23 -20.22
N CYS A 15 -31.85 29.14 -20.89
CA CYS A 15 -30.96 28.45 -21.81
C CYS A 15 -30.52 29.33 -22.98
N SER A 16 -31.41 30.14 -23.53
CA SER A 16 -31.09 31.10 -24.59
C SER A 16 -30.12 32.16 -24.13
N ALA A 17 -30.28 32.68 -22.91
CA ALA A 17 -29.37 33.70 -22.32
C ALA A 17 -27.97 33.09 -22.07
N ILE A 18 -27.89 31.84 -21.60
CA ILE A 18 -26.61 31.15 -21.40
C ILE A 18 -25.90 30.93 -22.75
N MET A 19 -26.63 30.50 -23.77
CA MET A 19 -26.07 30.31 -25.12
C MET A 19 -25.58 31.61 -25.74
N ALA A 20 -26.29 32.70 -25.53
CA ALA A 20 -25.89 34.05 -25.98
C ALA A 20 -24.61 34.53 -25.24
N LEU A 21 -24.51 34.28 -23.94
CA LEU A 21 -23.30 34.57 -23.14
C LEU A 21 -22.10 33.78 -23.61
N VAL A 22 -22.27 32.49 -23.87
CA VAL A 22 -21.20 31.61 -24.40
C VAL A 22 -20.76 32.05 -25.80
N ALA A 23 -21.71 32.48 -26.64
CA ALA A 23 -21.41 33.01 -27.96
C ALA A 23 -20.63 34.35 -27.89
N LEU A 24 -21.00 35.24 -26.98
CA LEU A 24 -20.28 36.50 -26.75
C LEU A 24 -18.87 36.29 -26.22
N ILE A 25 -18.71 35.37 -25.27
CA ILE A 25 -17.39 34.99 -24.74
C ILE A 25 -16.54 34.38 -25.85
N SER A 26 -17.11 33.55 -26.72
CA SER A 26 -16.38 32.93 -27.84
C SER A 26 -15.93 33.93 -28.92
N LEU A 27 -16.65 35.06 -29.04
CA LEU A 27 -16.32 36.17 -29.96
C LEU A 27 -15.17 37.03 -29.42
N VAL A 28 -15.16 37.30 -28.11
CA VAL A 28 -14.17 38.15 -27.46
C VAL A 28 -12.83 37.45 -27.28
N PHE A 29 -12.83 36.13 -27.00
CA PHE A 29 -11.63 35.38 -26.82
C PHE A 29 -11.32 34.51 -28.04
N LYS A 30 -10.30 34.89 -28.82
CA LYS A 30 -9.85 34.15 -30.02
C LYS A 30 -9.45 32.69 -29.75
N LYS A 31 -9.29 32.26 -28.48
CA LYS A 31 -8.97 30.88 -28.08
C LYS A 31 -9.69 30.45 -26.79
N PRO A 32 -11.03 30.48 -26.68
CA PRO A 32 -11.73 30.12 -25.46
C PRO A 32 -11.57 28.61 -25.09
N LYS A 33 -11.46 27.76 -26.12
CA LYS A 33 -11.35 26.27 -25.91
C LYS A 33 -10.07 25.83 -25.20
N GLN A 34 -8.95 26.50 -25.42
CA GLN A 34 -7.68 26.12 -24.78
C GLN A 34 -7.68 26.54 -23.30
N TRP A 35 -8.06 27.74 -22.98
CA TRP A 35 -8.14 28.23 -21.59
C TRP A 35 -9.13 27.42 -20.73
N LEU A 36 -10.32 27.15 -21.26
CA LEU A 36 -11.32 26.32 -20.55
C LEU A 36 -10.81 24.89 -20.32
N LYS A 37 -10.11 24.32 -21.30
CA LYS A 37 -9.53 22.99 -21.22
C LYS A 37 -8.43 22.94 -20.14
N GLU A 38 -7.54 23.92 -20.12
CA GLU A 38 -6.49 24.01 -19.10
C GLU A 38 -7.08 24.22 -17.70
N TRP A 39 -8.09 25.08 -17.58
CA TRP A 39 -8.78 25.35 -16.31
C TRP A 39 -9.49 24.10 -15.75
N ILE A 40 -10.23 23.38 -16.59
CA ILE A 40 -10.89 22.12 -16.20
C ILE A 40 -9.84 21.07 -15.79
N ILE A 41 -8.76 20.92 -16.57
CA ILE A 41 -7.69 19.96 -16.27
C ILE A 41 -7.03 20.30 -14.92
N THR A 42 -6.79 21.56 -14.62
CA THR A 42 -6.15 21.99 -13.38
C THR A 42 -7.04 21.69 -12.17
N ILE A 43 -8.32 22.06 -12.22
CA ILE A 43 -9.26 21.79 -11.12
C ILE A 43 -9.45 20.30 -10.90
N THR A 44 -9.67 19.54 -11.97
CA THR A 44 -9.87 18.09 -11.86
C THR A 44 -8.61 17.38 -11.34
N ARG A 45 -7.42 17.87 -11.71
CA ARG A 45 -6.14 17.31 -11.22
C ARG A 45 -5.96 17.59 -9.73
N ASP A 46 -6.27 18.79 -9.27
CA ASP A 46 -6.09 19.17 -7.86
C ASP A 46 -7.08 18.42 -6.95
N GLU A 47 -8.34 18.29 -7.35
CA GLU A 47 -9.33 17.48 -6.63
C GLU A 47 -8.95 16.00 -6.61
N PHE A 48 -8.49 15.47 -7.73
CA PHE A 48 -8.05 14.08 -7.84
C PHE A 48 -6.82 13.81 -6.98
N ASN A 49 -5.84 14.70 -6.97
CA ASN A 49 -4.65 14.59 -6.13
C ASN A 49 -4.99 14.71 -4.64
N GLN A 50 -5.94 15.56 -4.26
CA GLN A 50 -6.43 15.64 -2.88
C GLN A 50 -7.11 14.35 -2.42
N GLN A 51 -7.86 13.68 -3.30
CA GLN A 51 -8.49 12.40 -2.99
C GLN A 51 -7.48 11.23 -2.95
N LEU A 52 -6.42 11.28 -3.77
CA LEU A 52 -5.38 10.27 -3.79
C LEU A 52 -4.41 10.37 -2.60
N LYS A 53 -4.21 11.57 -2.05
CA LYS A 53 -3.28 11.78 -0.95
C LYS A 53 -3.56 10.88 0.27
N PRO A 54 -4.80 10.80 0.82
CA PRO A 54 -5.08 9.94 1.97
C PRO A 54 -4.91 8.45 1.65
N ILE A 55 -5.13 8.04 0.40
CA ILE A 55 -4.89 6.66 -0.04
C ILE A 55 -3.40 6.36 -0.04
N ASN A 56 -2.60 7.25 -0.61
CA ASN A 56 -1.15 7.10 -0.65
C ASN A 56 -0.53 7.13 0.76
N ASP A 57 -1.00 8.00 1.63
CA ASP A 57 -0.57 8.07 3.03
C ASP A 57 -0.94 6.77 3.80
N SER A 58 -2.14 6.24 3.55
CA SER A 58 -2.58 4.96 4.12
C SER A 58 -1.74 3.79 3.61
N LEU A 59 -1.42 3.77 2.33
CA LEU A 59 -0.58 2.74 1.70
C LEU A 59 0.85 2.78 2.27
N THR A 60 1.43 3.96 2.42
CA THR A 60 2.75 4.14 3.04
C THR A 60 2.75 3.64 4.49
N ASN A 61 1.72 3.98 5.28
CA ASN A 61 1.56 3.52 6.64
C ASN A 61 1.41 1.99 6.75
N LEU A 62 0.68 1.36 5.81
CA LEU A 62 0.54 -0.09 5.75
C LEU A 62 1.88 -0.77 5.42
N VAL A 63 2.63 -0.24 4.46
CA VAL A 63 3.96 -0.74 4.09
C VAL A 63 4.92 -0.64 5.29
N GLU A 64 4.95 0.48 6.00
CA GLU A 64 5.79 0.65 7.20
C GLU A 64 5.40 -0.34 8.31
N LYS A 65 4.10 -0.54 8.55
CA LYS A 65 3.61 -1.52 9.53
C LYS A 65 3.99 -2.95 9.14
N LEU A 66 3.85 -3.30 7.86
CA LEU A 66 4.23 -4.61 7.35
C LEU A 66 5.72 -4.85 7.56
N ASN A 67 6.58 -3.94 7.11
CA ASN A 67 8.03 -4.02 7.29
C ASN A 67 8.44 -4.14 8.77
N SER A 68 7.76 -3.39 9.66
CA SER A 68 8.03 -3.46 11.09
C SER A 68 7.55 -4.78 11.72
N SER A 69 6.49 -5.38 11.18
CA SER A 69 5.98 -6.69 11.60
C SER A 69 6.93 -7.80 11.17
N GLU A 70 7.34 -7.82 9.90
CA GLU A 70 8.31 -8.79 9.38
C GLU A 70 9.64 -8.72 10.14
N LYS A 71 10.14 -7.51 10.42
CA LYS A 71 11.35 -7.34 11.22
C LYS A 71 11.24 -7.95 12.62
N ARG A 72 10.09 -7.79 13.28
CA ARG A 72 9.83 -8.38 14.61
C ARG A 72 9.72 -9.89 14.55
N GLU A 73 9.06 -10.42 13.54
CA GLU A 73 8.88 -11.84 13.33
C GLU A 73 10.23 -12.51 13.05
N ARG A 74 11.03 -11.95 12.16
CA ARG A 74 12.41 -12.38 11.89
C ARG A 74 13.25 -12.40 13.16
N ALA A 75 13.17 -11.36 14.00
CA ALA A 75 13.91 -11.31 15.25
C ALA A 75 13.47 -12.41 16.25
N LYS A 76 12.16 -12.72 16.31
CA LYS A 76 11.64 -13.81 17.15
C LYS A 76 12.11 -15.19 16.67
N LEU A 77 11.98 -15.43 15.37
CA LEU A 77 12.42 -16.70 14.78
C LEU A 77 13.94 -16.92 14.96
N GLY A 78 14.73 -15.90 14.68
CA GLY A 78 16.19 -15.95 14.91
C GLY A 78 16.53 -16.21 16.38
N HIS A 79 15.82 -15.57 17.32
CA HIS A 79 16.02 -15.82 18.75
C HIS A 79 15.64 -17.25 19.15
N SER A 80 14.56 -17.81 18.59
CA SER A 80 14.14 -19.19 18.84
C SER A 80 15.19 -20.18 18.35
N ILE A 81 15.76 -19.98 17.15
CA ILE A 81 16.84 -20.81 16.59
C ILE A 81 18.08 -20.74 17.50
N MET A 82 18.49 -19.53 17.92
CA MET A 82 19.61 -19.35 18.82
C MET A 82 19.37 -20.03 20.18
N THR A 83 18.15 -20.01 20.70
CA THR A 83 17.80 -20.69 21.95
C THR A 83 17.95 -22.20 21.84
N ILE A 84 17.58 -22.80 20.71
CA ILE A 84 17.80 -24.22 20.43
C ILE A 84 19.30 -24.51 20.36
N TYR A 85 20.06 -23.65 19.66
CA TYR A 85 21.52 -23.76 19.55
C TYR A 85 22.21 -23.75 20.92
N ASP A 86 21.93 -22.76 21.76
CA ASP A 86 22.53 -22.64 23.08
C ASP A 86 22.23 -23.84 23.95
N ARG A 87 20.98 -24.33 23.93
CA ARG A 87 20.55 -25.50 24.69
C ARG A 87 21.17 -26.78 24.17
N SER A 88 21.27 -26.97 22.87
CA SER A 88 21.88 -28.14 22.27
C SER A 88 23.39 -28.17 22.45
N SER A 89 24.05 -27.02 22.29
CA SER A 89 25.49 -26.86 22.54
C SER A 89 25.88 -27.17 23.99
N ALA A 90 25.07 -26.67 24.94
CA ALA A 90 25.31 -26.98 26.37
C ALA A 90 25.16 -28.45 26.71
N ARG A 91 24.33 -29.22 26.00
CA ARG A 91 24.13 -30.65 26.19
C ARG A 91 25.09 -31.51 25.36
N GLY A 92 25.68 -30.96 24.31
CA GLY A 92 26.53 -31.69 23.34
C GLY A 92 25.71 -32.58 22.38
N TYR A 93 24.40 -32.46 22.32
CA TYR A 93 23.52 -33.18 21.40
C TYR A 93 22.23 -32.43 21.18
N ILE A 94 21.55 -32.71 20.07
CA ILE A 94 20.22 -32.19 19.78
C ILE A 94 19.15 -33.26 20.04
N THR A 95 17.99 -32.88 20.59
CA THR A 95 16.87 -33.84 20.73
C THR A 95 16.11 -33.96 19.42
N VAL A 96 15.38 -35.08 19.23
CA VAL A 96 14.52 -35.32 18.07
C VAL A 96 13.48 -34.15 17.93
N ALA A 97 12.91 -33.70 19.05
CA ALA A 97 11.97 -32.59 19.06
C ALA A 97 12.62 -31.28 18.64
N ASP A 98 13.77 -30.90 19.26
CA ASP A 98 14.51 -29.72 18.90
C ASP A 98 14.95 -29.72 17.42
N LYS A 99 15.33 -30.87 16.88
CA LYS A 99 15.72 -30.96 15.46
C LYS A 99 14.56 -30.74 14.52
N LYS A 100 13.36 -31.22 14.86
CA LYS A 100 12.15 -30.99 14.10
C LYS A 100 11.77 -29.50 14.14
N ASP A 101 11.70 -28.93 15.34
CA ASP A 101 11.36 -27.51 15.53
C ASP A 101 12.37 -26.59 14.80
N LEU A 102 13.67 -26.97 14.81
CA LEU A 102 14.73 -26.24 14.13
C LEU A 102 14.49 -26.15 12.61
N VAL A 103 14.08 -27.26 11.98
CA VAL A 103 13.82 -27.29 10.53
C VAL A 103 12.63 -26.40 10.19
N GLU A 104 11.55 -26.46 10.97
CA GLU A 104 10.38 -25.62 10.77
C GLU A 104 10.73 -24.11 10.97
N LEU A 105 11.41 -23.77 12.07
CA LEU A 105 11.82 -22.40 12.37
C LEU A 105 12.79 -21.81 11.33
N HIS A 106 13.70 -22.64 10.80
CA HIS A 106 14.64 -22.21 9.77
C HIS A 106 13.92 -21.90 8.45
N GLN A 107 12.94 -22.73 8.06
CA GLN A 107 12.09 -22.46 6.90
C GLN A 107 11.30 -21.17 7.07
N ASP A 108 10.60 -21.01 8.21
CA ASP A 108 9.82 -19.82 8.52
C ASP A 108 10.70 -18.55 8.52
N TYR A 109 11.96 -18.67 9.02
CA TYR A 109 12.91 -17.58 9.00
C TYR A 109 13.31 -17.13 7.59
N HIS A 110 13.46 -18.05 6.67
CA HIS A 110 13.71 -17.75 5.26
C HIS A 110 12.48 -17.15 4.57
N ASP A 111 11.28 -17.62 4.91
CA ASP A 111 10.01 -17.13 4.34
C ASP A 111 9.76 -15.65 4.70
N VAL A 112 10.22 -15.20 5.87
CA VAL A 112 10.21 -13.78 6.27
C VAL A 112 11.45 -13.01 5.84
N HIS A 113 12.15 -13.48 4.82
CA HIS A 113 13.37 -12.86 4.27
C HIS A 113 14.47 -12.69 5.34
N GLY A 114 14.67 -13.70 6.15
CA GLY A 114 15.79 -13.78 7.10
C GLY A 114 17.13 -13.66 6.39
N ASN A 115 18.11 -13.08 7.09
CA ASN A 115 19.48 -13.04 6.60
C ASN A 115 20.18 -14.38 6.89
N HIS A 116 21.33 -14.63 6.27
CA HIS A 116 22.11 -15.87 6.44
C HIS A 116 22.76 -16.03 7.83
N HIS A 117 22.44 -15.15 8.78
CA HIS A 117 23.08 -15.16 10.11
C HIS A 117 22.80 -16.42 10.91
N VAL A 118 21.67 -17.08 10.72
CA VAL A 118 21.29 -18.32 11.42
C VAL A 118 21.67 -19.59 10.69
N ASP A 119 22.08 -19.51 9.44
CA ASP A 119 22.39 -20.68 8.60
C ASP A 119 23.57 -21.47 9.17
N GLU A 120 24.61 -20.80 9.65
CA GLU A 120 25.76 -21.42 10.29
C GLU A 120 25.34 -22.22 11.53
N TYR A 121 24.49 -21.65 12.38
CA TYR A 121 23.98 -22.34 13.57
C TYR A 121 23.08 -23.53 13.20
N PHE A 122 22.29 -23.39 12.16
CA PHE A 122 21.46 -24.46 11.64
C PHE A 122 22.32 -25.65 11.17
N GLU A 123 23.36 -25.41 10.36
CA GLU A 123 24.28 -26.43 9.88
C GLU A 123 24.98 -27.13 11.04
N ILE A 124 25.52 -26.41 12.02
CA ILE A 124 26.16 -26.96 13.20
C ILE A 124 25.20 -27.91 13.95
N MET A 125 23.94 -27.46 14.15
CA MET A 125 22.95 -28.25 14.88
C MET A 125 22.49 -29.49 14.10
N MET A 126 22.43 -29.41 12.78
CA MET A 126 22.06 -30.55 11.92
C MET A 126 23.08 -31.67 11.95
N ASP A 127 24.37 -31.33 12.20
CA ASP A 127 25.48 -32.27 12.32
C ASP A 127 25.65 -32.85 13.74
N MET A 128 24.89 -32.32 14.73
CA MET A 128 24.95 -32.85 16.10
C MET A 128 24.34 -34.25 16.22
N ASP A 129 24.87 -35.02 17.16
CA ASP A 129 24.27 -36.28 17.58
C ASP A 129 22.84 -36.10 18.06
N VAL A 130 21.94 -36.98 17.64
CA VAL A 130 20.52 -36.94 18.04
C VAL A 130 20.27 -37.91 19.18
N LYS A 131 19.62 -37.44 20.23
CA LYS A 131 19.22 -38.28 21.39
C LYS A 131 17.79 -38.03 21.82
#